data_005410ea188ab97e88ba2616f36baac0
#
_entry.id   005410ea188ab97e88ba2616f36baac0
#
_cell.length_a   1.000
_cell.length_b   1.000
_cell.length_c   1.000
_cell.angle_alpha   90.00
_cell.angle_beta   90.00
_cell.angle_gamma   90.00
#
_symmetry.space_group_name_H-M   'P 1'
#
loop_
_entity.id
_entity.type
_entity.pdbx_description
1 polymer ?
#
loop_
_entity_poly.entity_id
_entity_poly.type
_entity_poly.pdbx_seq_one_letter_code
_entity_poly.pdbx_strand_id
1 'polypeptide(L)'
;MATRFLVIIFIFIVGSLVWLFWEGSNKGREGAQSSHAAPRVTDARFQVPLQKEETPLDLPSDGIAAETFTGALGGVVPHHLVASSFLAEFFTLLKNREPVPETILLLAPNHNELGENNIQTADFLWETAFGEVSTDQHLLQVVEKAGAVIVPQSFENEHGIYNILPYIAHFLPDTKVVPILFKYQTSSNEIESFSQAVTREMEQRSIFIVSSVDFSHYLPRGEAERKDEETIAAIKNFDASRIARFGSDHLDSPASILALLRIGQIFDATGVTVLRHSNSAENLRGRNSSTTSHFTFFLHPKP
;
A
#
# COMPACT_ATOMS: atom_id res chain seq x y z
N MET A 1 -33.04 -60.47 -17.46
CA MET A 1 -33.12 -59.63 -16.26
C MET A 1 -31.97 -59.98 -15.34
N ALA A 2 -31.30 -59.01 -14.82
CA ALA A 2 -30.16 -59.12 -13.93
C ALA A 2 -28.78 -59.06 -14.58
N THR A 3 -28.31 -57.83 -14.68
CA THR A 3 -26.89 -57.54 -14.83
C THR A 3 -26.62 -56.27 -14.05
N ARG A 4 -25.95 -56.36 -12.95
CA ARG A 4 -25.26 -55.25 -12.23
C ARG A 4 -24.79 -55.78 -10.85
N PHE A 5 -23.53 -56.18 -10.80
CA PHE A 5 -22.72 -56.18 -9.56
C PHE A 5 -21.33 -56.70 -9.93
N LEU A 6 -20.43 -55.83 -10.33
CA LEU A 6 -18.99 -56.12 -10.25
C LEU A 6 -18.19 -54.84 -10.57
N VAL A 7 -18.04 -53.98 -9.62
CA VAL A 7 -16.91 -53.01 -9.54
C VAL A 7 -16.91 -52.45 -8.11
N ILE A 8 -16.20 -53.01 -7.21
CA ILE A 8 -15.62 -52.43 -5.96
C ILE A 8 -14.86 -53.56 -5.27
N ILE A 9 -13.66 -53.87 -5.67
CA ILE A 9 -12.60 -54.49 -4.84
C ILE A 9 -11.31 -54.39 -5.65
N PHE A 10 -10.65 -53.23 -5.65
CA PHE A 10 -9.27 -53.12 -6.10
C PHE A 10 -8.58 -51.79 -5.61
N ILE A 11 -8.81 -51.37 -4.36
CA ILE A 11 -8.04 -50.30 -3.74
C ILE A 11 -7.86 -50.61 -2.26
N PHE A 12 -7.09 -51.64 -1.93
CA PHE A 12 -6.67 -51.87 -0.53
C PHE A 12 -5.42 -52.77 -0.38
N ILE A 13 -4.49 -52.78 -1.33
CA ILE A 13 -3.24 -53.57 -1.15
C ILE A 13 -1.95 -52.74 -1.56
N VAL A 14 -1.95 -51.44 -1.55
CA VAL A 14 -0.70 -50.69 -1.75
C VAL A 14 -0.33 -49.77 -0.57
N GLY A 15 -1.16 -49.75 0.47
CA GLY A 15 -0.95 -48.92 1.66
C GLY A 15 -0.08 -49.52 2.79
N SER A 16 0.37 -50.76 2.70
CA SER A 16 0.98 -51.45 3.88
C SER A 16 2.47 -51.76 3.77
N LEU A 17 3.20 -51.27 2.77
CA LEU A 17 4.63 -51.55 2.60
C LEU A 17 5.54 -50.33 2.67
N VAL A 18 5.03 -49.16 3.00
CA VAL A 18 5.86 -47.93 3.19
C VAL A 18 6.05 -47.59 4.68
N TRP A 19 5.41 -48.29 5.61
CA TRP A 19 5.46 -47.96 7.04
C TRP A 19 6.51 -48.72 7.85
N LEU A 20 7.30 -49.61 7.26
CA LEU A 20 8.28 -50.46 7.95
C LEU A 20 9.76 -50.07 7.74
N PHE A 21 10.06 -48.91 7.12
CA PHE A 21 11.45 -48.47 6.94
C PHE A 21 11.80 -47.13 7.63
N TRP A 22 10.99 -46.65 8.59
CA TRP A 22 11.33 -45.38 9.28
C TRP A 22 11.39 -45.51 10.83
N GLU A 23 11.60 -46.68 11.37
CA GLU A 23 11.91 -46.81 12.78
C GLU A 23 13.33 -47.36 13.00
N GLY A 24 14.33 -46.54 12.69
CA GLY A 24 15.69 -46.99 12.94
C GLY A 24 16.78 -45.94 12.74
N SER A 25 16.54 -44.70 13.17
CA SER A 25 17.67 -43.77 13.36
C SER A 25 17.25 -42.47 14.02
N ASN A 26 16.92 -42.50 15.30
CA ASN A 26 16.85 -41.27 16.07
C ASN A 26 17.21 -41.51 17.54
N LYS A 27 18.50 -41.63 17.80
CA LYS A 27 19.08 -41.40 19.14
C LYS A 27 20.22 -40.39 18.99
N GLY A 28 19.99 -39.21 19.51
CA GLY A 28 21.01 -38.30 19.98
C GLY A 28 21.29 -37.13 19.08
N ARG A 29 20.57 -36.03 19.32
CA ARG A 29 21.14 -34.65 19.36
C ARG A 29 20.09 -33.72 19.97
N GLU A 30 20.10 -33.55 21.25
CA GLU A 30 19.64 -32.34 21.93
C GLU A 30 20.66 -31.24 21.56
N GLY A 31 20.21 -30.11 21.07
CA GLY A 31 21.07 -28.97 20.89
C GLY A 31 20.49 -27.96 19.88
N ALA A 32 19.99 -26.86 20.39
CA ALA A 32 19.77 -25.60 19.69
C ALA A 32 18.63 -25.57 18.66
N GLN A 33 17.43 -25.17 19.09
CA GLN A 33 16.49 -24.44 18.25
C GLN A 33 17.10 -23.10 17.86
N SER A 34 17.84 -23.05 16.75
CA SER A 34 18.10 -21.82 16.05
C SER A 34 16.83 -21.52 15.23
N SER A 35 16.14 -20.46 15.58
CA SER A 35 15.13 -19.87 14.73
C SER A 35 15.79 -19.46 13.41
N HIS A 36 15.80 -20.35 12.42
CA HIS A 36 16.17 -19.95 11.08
C HIS A 36 15.04 -19.09 10.53
N ALA A 37 15.17 -17.77 10.68
CA ALA A 37 14.51 -16.84 9.79
C ALA A 37 14.88 -17.26 8.36
N ALA A 38 13.89 -17.36 7.48
CA ALA A 38 14.15 -17.62 6.06
C ALA A 38 15.22 -16.65 5.56
N PRO A 39 16.14 -17.07 4.67
CA PRO A 39 17.14 -16.17 4.13
C PRO A 39 16.44 -14.97 3.52
N ARG A 40 16.72 -13.77 4.01
CA ARG A 40 16.17 -12.54 3.45
C ARG A 40 16.69 -12.39 2.03
N VAL A 41 15.76 -12.14 1.11
CA VAL A 41 16.11 -11.88 -0.29
C VAL A 41 16.59 -10.43 -0.38
N THR A 42 17.71 -10.11 0.28
CA THR A 42 18.31 -8.76 0.31
C THR A 42 18.85 -8.29 -1.05
N ASP A 43 18.85 -9.16 -2.06
CA ASP A 43 19.37 -8.88 -3.41
C ASP A 43 18.31 -8.99 -4.51
N ALA A 44 17.02 -9.16 -4.17
CA ALA A 44 15.97 -9.20 -5.17
C ALA A 44 15.76 -7.79 -5.76
N ARG A 45 15.95 -7.68 -7.07
CA ARG A 45 15.74 -6.45 -7.84
C ARG A 45 14.39 -6.52 -8.53
N PHE A 46 13.65 -5.44 -8.47
CA PHE A 46 12.40 -5.29 -9.18
C PHE A 46 12.50 -4.13 -10.16
N GLN A 47 12.42 -4.44 -11.45
CA GLN A 47 12.39 -3.42 -12.50
C GLN A 47 11.00 -2.81 -12.56
N VAL A 48 10.87 -1.57 -12.13
CA VAL A 48 9.61 -0.82 -12.23
C VAL A 48 9.26 -0.65 -13.71
N PRO A 49 8.05 -1.05 -14.15
CA PRO A 49 7.66 -0.94 -15.55
C PRO A 49 7.76 0.51 -16.04
N LEU A 50 8.45 0.70 -17.18
CA LEU A 50 8.45 1.99 -17.87
C LEU A 50 7.03 2.27 -18.35
N GLN A 51 6.41 3.32 -17.85
CA GLN A 51 5.14 3.79 -18.36
C GLN A 51 5.38 4.37 -19.76
N LYS A 52 4.54 3.97 -20.73
CA LYS A 52 4.65 4.42 -22.13
C LYS A 52 4.42 5.91 -22.30
N GLU A 53 3.78 6.55 -21.36
CA GLU A 53 3.66 7.99 -21.28
C GLU A 53 4.85 8.47 -20.46
N GLU A 54 5.84 9.06 -21.11
CA GLU A 54 6.85 9.89 -20.46
C GLU A 54 6.09 10.95 -19.69
N THR A 55 5.86 10.68 -18.42
CA THR A 55 5.19 11.63 -17.54
C THR A 55 6.21 12.72 -17.28
N PRO A 56 6.03 13.93 -17.81
CA PRO A 56 6.93 15.02 -17.44
C PRO A 56 6.81 15.19 -15.93
N LEU A 57 7.90 14.97 -15.22
CA LEU A 57 8.04 15.37 -13.82
C LEU A 57 8.22 16.90 -13.73
N ASP A 58 7.64 17.62 -14.67
CA ASP A 58 7.67 19.06 -14.73
C ASP A 58 6.76 19.63 -13.65
N LEU A 59 7.40 20.38 -12.76
CA LEU A 59 6.81 20.98 -11.59
C LEU A 59 6.02 22.23 -11.93
N PRO A 60 4.80 22.40 -11.43
CA PRO A 60 4.28 23.72 -11.20
C PRO A 60 5.07 24.35 -10.05
N SER A 61 5.91 25.32 -10.37
CA SER A 61 6.77 25.99 -9.38
C SER A 61 6.07 27.06 -8.56
N ASP A 62 4.78 27.32 -8.79
CA ASP A 62 4.14 28.55 -8.31
C ASP A 62 2.96 28.29 -7.39
N GLY A 63 3.11 28.63 -6.12
CA GLY A 63 2.01 29.13 -5.32
C GLY A 63 1.46 28.32 -4.16
N ILE A 64 2.05 27.19 -3.76
CA ILE A 64 1.65 26.53 -2.50
C ILE A 64 2.65 26.92 -1.42
N ALA A 65 2.16 27.63 -0.40
CA ALA A 65 2.99 28.08 0.72
C ALA A 65 3.56 26.88 1.47
N ALA A 66 4.87 26.87 1.70
CA ALA A 66 5.57 25.85 2.50
C ALA A 66 4.96 25.69 3.91
N GLU A 67 4.23 26.69 4.40
CA GLU A 67 3.53 26.67 5.69
C GLU A 67 2.45 25.58 5.79
N THR A 68 1.87 25.15 4.66
CA THR A 68 0.84 24.09 4.63
C THR A 68 1.39 22.71 4.97
N PHE A 69 2.70 22.56 5.07
CA PHE A 69 3.42 21.30 5.17
C PHE A 69 4.03 20.99 6.53
N THR A 70 4.18 22.02 7.36
CA THR A 70 4.85 21.90 8.65
C THR A 70 4.10 20.93 9.54
N GLY A 71 4.78 19.85 9.96
CA GLY A 71 4.20 18.85 10.87
C GLY A 71 3.32 17.78 10.25
N ALA A 72 3.12 17.73 8.93
CA ALA A 72 2.33 16.68 8.31
C ALA A 72 2.90 15.29 8.63
N LEU A 73 2.03 14.34 8.99
CA LEU A 73 2.39 12.96 9.34
C LEU A 73 2.36 12.04 8.12
N GLY A 74 1.57 12.41 7.14
CA GLY A 74 1.35 11.65 5.92
C GLY A 74 0.40 12.38 4.99
N GLY A 75 0.09 11.73 3.88
CA GLY A 75 -0.86 12.25 2.91
C GLY A 75 -1.34 11.20 1.93
N VAL A 76 -2.21 11.63 1.04
CA VAL A 76 -2.80 10.80 -0.01
C VAL A 76 -2.39 11.31 -1.38
N VAL A 77 -2.11 10.40 -2.28
CA VAL A 77 -1.81 10.66 -3.69
C VAL A 77 -2.59 9.71 -4.58
N PRO A 78 -2.98 10.11 -5.80
CA PRO A 78 -3.51 9.19 -6.81
C PRO A 78 -2.40 8.32 -7.37
N HIS A 79 -2.76 7.17 -7.95
CA HIS A 79 -1.82 6.33 -8.69
C HIS A 79 -2.12 6.26 -10.20
N HIS A 80 -3.22 6.82 -10.66
CA HIS A 80 -3.45 7.02 -12.08
C HIS A 80 -2.60 8.16 -12.63
N LEU A 81 -1.72 7.87 -13.61
CA LEU A 81 -0.78 8.84 -14.16
C LEU A 81 -1.43 9.98 -14.95
N VAL A 82 -2.71 9.88 -15.27
CA VAL A 82 -3.52 11.00 -15.77
C VAL A 82 -3.53 12.19 -14.79
N ALA A 83 -3.26 11.96 -13.51
CA ALA A 83 -3.10 12.95 -12.46
C ALA A 83 -1.63 13.15 -12.04
N SER A 84 -0.67 12.86 -12.91
CA SER A 84 0.78 12.93 -12.68
C SER A 84 1.27 14.28 -12.13
N SER A 85 0.66 15.39 -12.56
CA SER A 85 0.96 16.71 -12.03
C SER A 85 0.67 16.85 -10.53
N PHE A 86 -0.34 16.13 -10.01
CA PHE A 86 -0.65 16.10 -8.59
C PHE A 86 0.44 15.37 -7.80
N LEU A 87 0.96 14.26 -8.36
CA LEU A 87 2.10 13.55 -7.80
C LEU A 87 3.35 14.44 -7.74
N ALA A 88 3.69 15.10 -8.86
CA ALA A 88 4.84 15.97 -8.93
C ALA A 88 4.75 17.11 -7.89
N GLU A 89 3.60 17.75 -7.76
CA GLU A 89 3.35 18.79 -6.77
C GLU A 89 3.52 18.26 -5.33
N PHE A 90 2.88 17.14 -5.01
CA PHE A 90 2.95 16.52 -3.69
C PHE A 90 4.39 16.19 -3.28
N PHE A 91 5.14 15.52 -4.15
CA PHE A 91 6.53 15.14 -3.87
C PHE A 91 7.50 16.32 -3.87
N THR A 92 7.22 17.39 -4.63
CA THR A 92 7.97 18.65 -4.53
C THR A 92 7.82 19.26 -3.14
N LEU A 93 6.60 19.32 -2.64
CA LEU A 93 6.35 19.81 -1.29
C LEU A 93 7.02 18.92 -0.25
N LEU A 94 6.94 17.61 -0.39
CA LEU A 94 7.57 16.67 0.53
C LEU A 94 9.10 16.77 0.54
N LYS A 95 9.73 17.02 -0.62
CA LYS A 95 11.16 17.30 -0.74
C LYS A 95 11.59 18.53 0.05
N ASN A 96 10.74 19.56 0.11
CA ASN A 96 11.03 20.83 0.77
C ASN A 96 10.71 20.79 2.27
N ARG A 97 10.31 19.63 2.80
CA ARG A 97 10.05 19.43 4.23
C ARG A 97 11.37 19.33 5.01
N GLU A 98 11.36 19.89 6.23
CA GLU A 98 12.45 19.73 7.20
C GLU A 98 11.93 19.01 8.47
N PRO A 99 12.52 17.88 8.87
CA PRO A 99 13.48 17.07 8.10
C PRO A 99 12.82 16.33 6.93
N VAL A 100 13.59 16.06 5.88
CA VAL A 100 13.18 15.12 4.81
C VAL A 100 12.96 13.74 5.43
N PRO A 101 11.92 12.99 5.06
CA PRO A 101 11.68 11.67 5.64
C PRO A 101 12.80 10.67 5.28
N GLU A 102 13.28 9.93 6.28
CA GLU A 102 14.23 8.82 6.07
C GLU A 102 13.56 7.64 5.36
N THR A 103 12.26 7.45 5.62
CA THR A 103 11.49 6.35 5.08
C THR A 103 10.08 6.79 4.71
N ILE A 104 9.61 6.35 3.55
CA ILE A 104 8.19 6.40 3.19
C ILE A 104 7.56 5.03 3.46
N LEU A 105 6.51 5.02 4.27
CA LEU A 105 5.58 3.90 4.35
C LEU A 105 4.52 4.11 3.27
N LEU A 106 4.60 3.33 2.18
CA LEU A 106 3.74 3.46 1.01
C LEU A 106 2.59 2.46 1.08
N LEU A 107 1.38 2.95 1.33
CA LEU A 107 0.17 2.15 1.47
C LEU A 107 -0.62 2.16 0.15
N ALA A 108 -1.10 1.02 -0.32
CA ALA A 108 -1.88 0.92 -1.54
C ALA A 108 -2.91 -0.22 -1.48
N PRO A 109 -3.92 -0.26 -2.37
CA PRO A 109 -4.77 -1.43 -2.55
C PRO A 109 -3.98 -2.61 -3.13
N ASN A 110 -4.42 -3.84 -2.86
CA ASN A 110 -4.09 -5.01 -3.65
C ASN A 110 -5.16 -5.17 -4.72
N HIS A 111 -5.02 -4.51 -5.86
CA HIS A 111 -6.05 -4.48 -6.91
C HIS A 111 -6.46 -5.86 -7.43
N ASN A 112 -5.53 -6.79 -7.43
CA ASN A 112 -5.76 -8.14 -7.94
C ASN A 112 -6.16 -9.14 -6.83
N GLU A 113 -6.27 -8.69 -5.58
CA GLU A 113 -6.57 -9.52 -4.41
C GLU A 113 -5.67 -10.77 -4.29
N LEU A 114 -4.41 -10.69 -4.79
CA LEU A 114 -3.46 -11.79 -4.79
C LEU A 114 -2.98 -12.13 -3.37
N GLY A 115 -2.53 -13.39 -3.22
CA GLY A 115 -2.02 -13.91 -1.95
C GLY A 115 -3.12 -14.18 -0.92
N GLU A 116 -2.78 -14.88 0.15
CA GLU A 116 -3.74 -15.26 1.19
C GLU A 116 -3.86 -14.23 2.31
N ASN A 117 -2.80 -13.45 2.54
CA ASN A 117 -2.72 -12.51 3.66
C ASN A 117 -3.34 -11.16 3.31
N ASN A 118 -4.03 -10.54 4.27
CA ASN A 118 -4.72 -9.27 4.09
C ASN A 118 -3.78 -8.08 4.03
N ILE A 119 -2.64 -8.14 4.76
CA ILE A 119 -1.60 -7.12 4.74
C ILE A 119 -0.34 -7.76 4.16
N GLN A 120 0.14 -7.19 3.07
CA GLN A 120 1.29 -7.73 2.34
C GLN A 120 2.36 -6.68 2.16
N THR A 121 3.61 -7.14 2.07
CA THR A 121 4.80 -6.30 1.85
C THR A 121 5.77 -6.99 0.89
N ALA A 122 6.80 -6.27 0.47
CA ALA A 122 7.89 -6.80 -0.35
C ALA A 122 9.24 -6.23 0.07
N ASP A 123 10.27 -7.02 -0.13
CA ASP A 123 11.67 -6.62 0.08
C ASP A 123 12.39 -6.64 -1.28
N PHE A 124 12.43 -5.48 -1.92
CA PHE A 124 13.09 -5.30 -3.22
C PHE A 124 14.04 -4.11 -3.21
N LEU A 125 15.05 -4.16 -4.05
CA LEU A 125 15.67 -2.97 -4.60
C LEU A 125 14.86 -2.59 -5.86
N TRP A 126 14.13 -1.48 -5.78
CA TRP A 126 13.25 -1.00 -6.83
C TRP A 126 14.05 -0.18 -7.84
N GLU A 127 14.21 -0.69 -9.06
CA GLU A 127 14.90 0.01 -10.14
C GLU A 127 13.90 0.83 -10.96
N THR A 128 14.01 2.16 -10.90
CA THR A 128 13.14 3.08 -11.64
C THR A 128 13.91 3.83 -12.72
N ALA A 129 13.21 4.51 -13.62
CA ALA A 129 13.84 5.40 -14.62
C ALA A 129 14.64 6.57 -14.01
N PHE A 130 14.42 6.88 -12.72
CA PHE A 130 15.02 8.04 -12.03
C PHE A 130 15.99 7.64 -10.92
N GLY A 131 16.26 6.38 -10.74
CA GLY A 131 17.16 5.86 -9.73
C GLY A 131 16.59 4.65 -8.99
N GLU A 132 17.36 4.17 -8.03
CA GLU A 132 17.00 3.02 -7.20
C GLU A 132 16.35 3.49 -5.90
N VAL A 133 15.34 2.76 -5.43
CA VAL A 133 14.72 2.95 -4.11
C VAL A 133 14.89 1.66 -3.31
N SER A 134 15.56 1.74 -2.17
CA SER A 134 15.80 0.57 -1.31
C SER A 134 14.71 0.40 -0.25
N THR A 135 14.50 -0.85 0.17
CA THR A 135 13.61 -1.16 1.29
C THR A 135 14.26 -0.82 2.63
N ASP A 136 13.51 -0.18 3.53
CA ASP A 136 13.92 0.01 4.93
C ASP A 136 13.78 -1.30 5.70
N GLN A 137 14.89 -1.97 5.95
CA GLN A 137 14.93 -3.29 6.57
C GLN A 137 14.45 -3.30 8.03
N HIS A 138 14.63 -2.19 8.75
CA HIS A 138 14.15 -2.09 10.13
C HIS A 138 12.62 -1.99 10.17
N LEU A 139 12.06 -1.04 9.42
CA LEU A 139 10.60 -0.86 9.37
C LEU A 139 9.91 -2.08 8.74
N LEU A 140 10.53 -2.74 7.76
CA LEU A 140 10.03 -3.99 7.20
C LEU A 140 9.84 -5.04 8.28
N GLN A 141 10.82 -5.25 9.16
CA GLN A 141 10.69 -6.21 10.28
C GLN A 141 9.58 -5.84 11.26
N VAL A 142 9.37 -4.54 11.47
CA VAL A 142 8.29 -4.06 12.35
C VAL A 142 6.92 -4.40 11.78
N VAL A 143 6.71 -4.10 10.48
CA VAL A 143 5.42 -4.40 9.84
C VAL A 143 5.18 -5.91 9.70
N GLU A 144 6.23 -6.73 9.48
CA GLU A 144 6.12 -8.19 9.51
C GLU A 144 5.64 -8.70 10.88
N LYS A 145 6.22 -8.18 11.97
CA LYS A 145 5.76 -8.52 13.34
C LYS A 145 4.35 -8.03 13.62
N ALA A 146 3.88 -7.02 12.91
CA ALA A 146 2.52 -6.51 13.00
C ALA A 146 1.52 -7.24 12.09
N GLY A 147 1.95 -8.29 11.38
CA GLY A 147 1.09 -9.16 10.58
C GLY A 147 1.21 -8.97 9.06
N ALA A 148 2.06 -8.06 8.58
CA ALA A 148 2.36 -8.00 7.16
C ALA A 148 3.20 -9.21 6.72
N VAL A 149 2.91 -9.75 5.55
CA VAL A 149 3.63 -10.92 5.01
C VAL A 149 4.30 -10.54 3.70
N ILE A 150 5.55 -10.97 3.52
CA ILE A 150 6.26 -10.76 2.26
C ILE A 150 5.65 -11.66 1.19
N VAL A 151 5.02 -11.04 0.17
CA VAL A 151 4.38 -11.69 -0.97
C VAL A 151 4.81 -11.00 -2.26
N PRO A 152 6.02 -11.26 -2.77
CA PRO A 152 6.60 -10.56 -3.92
C PRO A 152 5.69 -10.51 -5.15
N GLN A 153 4.99 -11.61 -5.43
CA GLN A 153 4.11 -11.77 -6.61
C GLN A 153 2.95 -10.77 -6.64
N SER A 154 2.50 -10.30 -5.47
CA SER A 154 1.42 -9.31 -5.39
C SER A 154 1.86 -7.92 -5.88
N PHE A 155 3.16 -7.67 -5.93
CA PHE A 155 3.74 -6.39 -6.33
C PHE A 155 4.11 -6.31 -7.81
N GLU A 156 4.17 -7.43 -8.52
CA GLU A 156 4.67 -7.49 -9.91
C GLU A 156 3.86 -6.60 -10.89
N ASN A 157 2.54 -6.50 -10.66
CA ASN A 157 1.65 -5.70 -11.50
C ASN A 157 0.83 -4.68 -10.68
N GLU A 158 1.32 -4.29 -9.51
CA GLU A 158 0.59 -3.39 -8.63
C GLU A 158 0.95 -1.93 -8.91
N HIS A 159 0.12 -1.28 -9.73
CA HIS A 159 0.33 0.10 -10.16
C HIS A 159 0.15 1.13 -9.02
N GLY A 160 -0.57 0.78 -7.96
CA GLY A 160 -0.65 1.58 -6.74
C GLY A 160 0.71 1.77 -6.06
N ILE A 161 1.67 0.88 -6.35
CA ILE A 161 3.06 0.97 -5.85
C ILE A 161 4.00 1.47 -6.96
N TYR A 162 4.07 0.79 -8.10
CA TYR A 162 5.12 1.08 -9.08
C TYR A 162 4.96 2.44 -9.76
N ASN A 163 3.76 3.03 -9.82
CA ASN A 163 3.56 4.38 -10.34
C ASN A 163 4.05 5.48 -9.39
N ILE A 164 4.23 5.18 -8.10
CA ILE A 164 4.68 6.13 -7.08
C ILE A 164 6.22 6.12 -6.93
N LEU A 165 6.84 4.96 -7.08
CA LEU A 165 8.28 4.78 -6.87
C LEU A 165 9.18 5.72 -7.71
N PRO A 166 8.89 6.02 -8.99
CA PRO A 166 9.67 6.97 -9.77
C PRO A 166 9.69 8.38 -9.17
N TYR A 167 8.59 8.82 -8.53
CA TYR A 167 8.55 10.11 -7.84
C TYR A 167 9.38 10.09 -6.56
N ILE A 168 9.35 9.01 -5.80
CA ILE A 168 10.23 8.85 -4.63
C ILE A 168 11.69 8.91 -5.08
N ALA A 169 12.09 8.13 -6.09
CA ALA A 169 13.45 8.11 -6.60
C ALA A 169 13.94 9.49 -7.07
N HIS A 170 13.07 10.24 -7.75
CA HIS A 170 13.42 11.54 -8.31
C HIS A 170 13.49 12.66 -7.26
N PHE A 171 12.47 12.76 -6.41
CA PHE A 171 12.35 13.88 -5.47
C PHE A 171 13.07 13.64 -4.15
N LEU A 172 13.21 12.37 -3.74
CA LEU A 172 13.69 11.93 -2.43
C LEU A 172 14.72 10.79 -2.58
N PRO A 173 15.85 11.01 -3.27
CA PRO A 173 16.77 9.94 -3.69
C PRO A 173 17.42 9.16 -2.54
N ASP A 174 17.49 9.74 -1.34
CA ASP A 174 18.06 9.11 -0.15
C ASP A 174 17.00 8.45 0.75
N THR A 175 15.71 8.59 0.39
CA THR A 175 14.59 8.05 1.18
C THR A 175 14.34 6.59 0.82
N LYS A 176 14.21 5.74 1.84
CA LYS A 176 13.83 4.33 1.70
C LYS A 176 12.33 4.16 1.63
N VAL A 177 11.88 2.97 1.24
CA VAL A 177 10.45 2.65 1.18
C VAL A 177 10.15 1.35 1.92
N VAL A 178 8.96 1.27 2.52
CA VAL A 178 8.32 -0.01 2.86
C VAL A 178 6.94 0.01 2.20
N PRO A 179 6.72 -0.79 1.14
CA PRO A 179 5.43 -0.85 0.47
C PRO A 179 4.51 -1.81 1.21
N ILE A 180 3.24 -1.42 1.34
CA ILE A 180 2.18 -2.21 1.97
C ILE A 180 0.99 -2.30 1.01
N LEU A 181 0.52 -3.50 0.77
CA LEU A 181 -0.74 -3.76 0.08
C LEU A 181 -1.79 -4.22 1.07
N PHE A 182 -2.94 -3.57 1.02
CA PHE A 182 -4.13 -3.99 1.76
C PHE A 182 -5.15 -4.65 0.83
N LYS A 183 -5.61 -5.83 1.21
CA LYS A 183 -6.77 -6.45 0.56
C LYS A 183 -8.05 -5.78 1.03
N TYR A 184 -9.10 -5.88 0.20
CA TYR A 184 -10.40 -5.28 0.51
C TYR A 184 -10.99 -5.76 1.85
N GLN A 185 -10.74 -7.03 2.20
CA GLN A 185 -11.25 -7.64 3.42
C GLN A 185 -10.40 -7.39 4.68
N THR A 186 -9.38 -6.52 4.61
CA THR A 186 -8.54 -6.21 5.79
C THR A 186 -9.41 -5.67 6.92
N SER A 187 -9.35 -6.32 8.06
CA SER A 187 -10.20 -6.01 9.21
C SER A 187 -9.70 -4.81 10.00
N SER A 188 -10.62 -4.15 10.72
CA SER A 188 -10.26 -3.04 11.62
C SER A 188 -9.24 -3.42 12.70
N ASN A 189 -9.25 -4.68 13.16
CA ASN A 189 -8.28 -5.15 14.15
C ASN A 189 -6.88 -5.29 13.55
N GLU A 190 -6.77 -5.75 12.31
CA GLU A 190 -5.48 -5.81 11.59
C GLU A 190 -4.93 -4.41 11.37
N ILE A 191 -5.78 -3.47 10.91
CA ILE A 191 -5.40 -2.05 10.74
C ILE A 191 -4.95 -1.44 12.07
N GLU A 192 -5.67 -1.71 13.17
CA GLU A 192 -5.31 -1.20 14.50
C GLU A 192 -3.92 -1.71 14.95
N SER A 193 -3.70 -3.02 14.85
CA SER A 193 -2.41 -3.64 15.25
C SER A 193 -1.24 -3.13 14.40
N PHE A 194 -1.44 -3.02 13.09
CA PHE A 194 -0.49 -2.45 12.16
C PHE A 194 -0.17 -0.98 12.49
N SER A 195 -1.21 -0.16 12.67
CA SER A 195 -1.06 1.28 12.95
C SER A 195 -0.31 1.54 14.25
N GLN A 196 -0.62 0.78 15.31
CA GLN A 196 0.09 0.88 16.59
C GLN A 196 1.57 0.51 16.48
N ALA A 197 1.93 -0.49 15.67
CA ALA A 197 3.31 -0.87 15.46
C ALA A 197 4.09 0.23 14.73
N VAL A 198 3.52 0.78 13.65
CA VAL A 198 4.11 1.88 12.87
C VAL A 198 4.28 3.13 13.72
N THR A 199 3.27 3.49 14.52
CA THR A 199 3.31 4.69 15.37
C THR A 199 4.50 4.67 16.33
N ARG A 200 4.79 3.52 16.96
CA ARG A 200 5.96 3.40 17.86
C ARG A 200 7.30 3.67 17.17
N GLU A 201 7.41 3.33 15.89
CA GLU A 201 8.61 3.65 15.10
C GLU A 201 8.67 5.14 14.72
N MET A 202 7.52 5.73 14.38
CA MET A 202 7.44 7.15 14.03
C MET A 202 7.78 8.09 15.21
N GLU A 203 7.68 7.64 16.46
CA GLU A 203 8.14 8.37 17.64
C GLU A 203 9.66 8.52 17.68
N GLN A 204 10.40 7.66 17.01
CA GLN A 204 11.87 7.58 17.06
C GLN A 204 12.55 7.89 15.73
N ARG A 205 11.82 7.83 14.62
CA ARG A 205 12.36 7.92 13.26
C ARG A 205 11.51 8.81 12.37
N SER A 206 12.15 9.46 11.40
CA SER A 206 11.47 10.29 10.41
C SER A 206 10.81 9.39 9.32
N ILE A 207 9.60 8.90 9.61
CA ILE A 207 8.77 8.12 8.69
C ILE A 207 7.61 8.99 8.22
N PHE A 208 7.34 9.01 6.92
CA PHE A 208 6.19 9.69 6.33
C PHE A 208 5.28 8.69 5.64
N ILE A 209 3.97 8.82 5.84
CA ILE A 209 3.00 7.89 5.27
C ILE A 209 2.46 8.45 3.96
N VAL A 210 2.57 7.68 2.89
CA VAL A 210 1.94 7.99 1.62
C VAL A 210 0.89 6.92 1.34
N SER A 211 -0.39 7.31 1.31
CA SER A 211 -1.47 6.44 0.87
C SER A 211 -1.76 6.69 -0.60
N SER A 212 -1.45 5.71 -1.42
CA SER A 212 -1.68 5.68 -2.86
C SER A 212 -3.09 5.16 -3.11
N VAL A 213 -4.04 6.08 -3.31
CA VAL A 213 -5.48 5.79 -3.36
C VAL A 213 -6.16 6.65 -4.39
N ASP A 214 -6.88 6.03 -5.32
CA ASP A 214 -7.79 6.71 -6.21
C ASP A 214 -9.22 6.71 -5.63
N PHE A 215 -9.96 7.77 -5.95
CA PHE A 215 -11.30 7.98 -5.42
C PHE A 215 -12.36 7.45 -6.40
N SER A 216 -13.57 7.96 -6.35
CA SER A 216 -14.72 7.43 -7.11
C SER A 216 -14.37 6.86 -8.47
N HIS A 217 -14.74 5.59 -8.71
CA HIS A 217 -14.42 4.87 -9.97
C HIS A 217 -15.65 4.62 -10.82
N TYR A 218 -15.46 4.71 -12.15
CA TYR A 218 -16.42 4.30 -13.18
C TYR A 218 -17.79 4.98 -13.10
N LEU A 219 -17.87 6.18 -12.52
CA LEU A 219 -19.09 6.93 -12.36
C LEU A 219 -19.20 8.07 -13.38
N PRO A 220 -20.43 8.48 -13.74
CA PRO A 220 -20.63 9.75 -14.40
C PRO A 220 -20.11 10.91 -13.53
N ARG A 221 -19.57 11.95 -14.16
CA ARG A 221 -18.90 13.06 -13.46
C ARG A 221 -19.67 13.60 -12.26
N GLY A 222 -20.95 13.97 -12.44
CA GLY A 222 -21.73 14.57 -11.35
C GLY A 222 -22.03 13.60 -10.20
N GLU A 223 -22.04 12.28 -10.46
CA GLU A 223 -22.16 11.27 -9.41
C GLU A 223 -20.81 11.09 -8.69
N ALA A 224 -19.72 11.07 -9.43
CA ALA A 224 -18.37 11.02 -8.87
C ALA A 224 -18.14 12.21 -7.92
N GLU A 225 -18.43 13.44 -8.35
CA GLU A 225 -18.29 14.66 -7.54
C GLU A 225 -19.06 14.55 -6.22
N ARG A 226 -20.30 14.06 -6.25
CA ARG A 226 -21.11 13.85 -5.04
C ARG A 226 -20.50 12.80 -4.09
N LYS A 227 -20.01 11.69 -4.65
CA LYS A 227 -19.32 10.64 -3.88
C LYS A 227 -18.03 11.14 -3.28
N ASP A 228 -17.28 11.95 -4.00
CA ASP A 228 -16.05 12.59 -3.55
C ASP A 228 -16.32 13.53 -2.36
N GLU A 229 -17.38 14.33 -2.42
CA GLU A 229 -17.81 15.19 -1.29
C GLU A 229 -18.14 14.36 -0.05
N GLU A 230 -18.86 13.23 -0.22
CA GLU A 230 -19.18 12.31 0.86
C GLU A 230 -17.92 11.68 1.47
N THR A 231 -16.96 11.30 0.61
CA THR A 231 -15.71 10.63 1.03
C THR A 231 -14.81 11.60 1.76
N ILE A 232 -14.57 12.78 1.20
CA ILE A 232 -13.69 13.77 1.84
C ILE A 232 -14.27 14.30 3.15
N ALA A 233 -15.61 14.41 3.24
CA ALA A 233 -16.27 14.76 4.50
C ALA A 233 -16.06 13.68 5.57
N ALA A 234 -16.15 12.40 5.22
CA ALA A 234 -15.89 11.31 6.15
C ALA A 234 -14.41 11.29 6.61
N ILE A 235 -13.46 11.53 5.69
CA ILE A 235 -12.03 11.63 6.00
C ILE A 235 -11.75 12.80 6.94
N LYS A 236 -12.25 14.00 6.65
CA LYS A 236 -12.06 15.19 7.49
C LYS A 236 -12.66 15.04 8.89
N ASN A 237 -13.72 14.26 9.03
CA ASN A 237 -14.35 13.96 10.31
C ASN A 237 -13.78 12.73 11.00
N PHE A 238 -12.77 12.06 10.43
CA PHE A 238 -12.19 10.81 10.93
C PHE A 238 -13.26 9.72 11.18
N ASP A 239 -14.30 9.68 10.34
CA ASP A 239 -15.41 8.72 10.44
C ASP A 239 -15.00 7.34 9.90
N ALA A 240 -14.20 6.64 10.72
CA ALA A 240 -13.68 5.32 10.37
C ALA A 240 -14.80 4.32 10.06
N SER A 241 -15.94 4.42 10.76
CA SER A 241 -17.07 3.51 10.57
C SER A 241 -17.76 3.71 9.21
N ARG A 242 -17.76 4.91 8.70
CA ARG A 242 -18.29 5.24 7.38
C ARG A 242 -17.31 4.84 6.29
N ILE A 243 -16.02 5.17 6.45
CA ILE A 243 -14.95 4.84 5.50
C ILE A 243 -14.84 3.33 5.30
N ALA A 244 -14.92 2.53 6.38
CA ALA A 244 -14.87 1.07 6.31
C ALA A 244 -15.99 0.43 5.47
N ARG A 245 -17.06 1.16 5.16
CA ARG A 245 -18.18 0.69 4.33
C ARG A 245 -18.13 1.18 2.88
N PHE A 246 -17.15 2.00 2.55
CA PHE A 246 -16.99 2.49 1.20
C PHE A 246 -16.53 1.38 0.25
N GLY A 247 -17.05 1.41 -0.96
CA GLY A 247 -16.61 0.60 -2.09
C GLY A 247 -15.89 1.46 -3.13
N SER A 248 -15.56 0.88 -4.27
CA SER A 248 -14.88 1.55 -5.37
C SER A 248 -15.64 2.75 -5.95
N ASP A 249 -16.93 2.88 -5.65
CA ASP A 249 -17.71 4.09 -5.95
C ASP A 249 -17.34 5.31 -5.08
N HIS A 250 -16.54 5.12 -4.04
CA HIS A 250 -15.99 6.18 -3.19
C HIS A 250 -14.45 6.20 -3.23
N LEU A 251 -13.79 5.06 -3.05
CA LEU A 251 -12.33 4.90 -3.12
C LEU A 251 -11.93 3.43 -3.21
N ASP A 252 -10.75 3.15 -3.75
CA ASP A 252 -10.28 1.79 -4.02
C ASP A 252 -9.63 1.11 -2.82
N SER A 253 -9.15 1.87 -1.82
CA SER A 253 -8.53 1.31 -0.62
C SER A 253 -9.00 1.97 0.67
N PRO A 254 -10.17 1.58 1.20
CA PRO A 254 -10.59 2.01 2.53
C PRO A 254 -9.55 1.71 3.61
N ALA A 255 -8.87 0.56 3.52
CA ALA A 255 -7.88 0.14 4.50
C ALA A 255 -6.64 1.06 4.55
N SER A 256 -6.15 1.53 3.40
CA SER A 256 -5.03 2.49 3.33
C SER A 256 -5.39 3.82 3.99
N ILE A 257 -6.60 4.33 3.74
CA ILE A 257 -7.10 5.56 4.38
C ILE A 257 -7.29 5.36 5.88
N LEU A 258 -7.89 4.24 6.30
CA LEU A 258 -8.10 3.93 7.71
C LEU A 258 -6.77 3.82 8.48
N ALA A 259 -5.75 3.18 7.89
CA ALA A 259 -4.42 3.08 8.50
C ALA A 259 -3.77 4.46 8.66
N LEU A 260 -3.81 5.30 7.62
CA LEU A 260 -3.32 6.69 7.67
C LEU A 260 -4.02 7.49 8.77
N LEU A 261 -5.36 7.47 8.80
CA LEU A 261 -6.13 8.22 9.78
C LEU A 261 -5.91 7.69 11.20
N ARG A 262 -5.80 6.38 11.37
CA ARG A 262 -5.57 5.76 12.68
C ARG A 262 -4.21 6.15 13.26
N ILE A 263 -3.15 6.10 12.46
CA ILE A 263 -1.83 6.59 12.85
C ILE A 263 -1.90 8.08 13.20
N GLY A 264 -2.57 8.88 12.35
CA GLY A 264 -2.78 10.28 12.63
C GLY A 264 -3.49 10.54 13.96
N GLN A 265 -4.55 9.80 14.28
CA GLN A 265 -5.27 9.93 15.55
C GLN A 265 -4.38 9.65 16.77
N ILE A 266 -3.44 8.70 16.68
CA ILE A 266 -2.50 8.41 17.78
C ILE A 266 -1.55 9.59 18.01
N PHE A 267 -1.26 10.37 16.97
CA PHE A 267 -0.48 11.63 17.03
C PHE A 267 -1.35 12.88 17.16
N ASP A 268 -2.60 12.75 17.61
CA ASP A 268 -3.54 13.86 17.77
C ASP A 268 -3.79 14.65 16.47
N ALA A 269 -3.67 14.02 15.32
CA ALA A 269 -4.01 14.65 14.06
C ALA A 269 -5.52 14.93 13.97
N THR A 270 -5.85 16.16 13.62
CA THR A 270 -7.23 16.63 13.50
C THR A 270 -7.49 17.42 12.22
N GLY A 271 -6.44 17.64 11.43
CA GLY A 271 -6.49 18.46 10.22
C GLY A 271 -6.21 17.66 8.96
N VAL A 272 -7.04 17.88 7.93
CA VAL A 272 -6.82 17.41 6.58
C VAL A 272 -6.83 18.61 5.65
N THR A 273 -5.70 18.87 4.98
CA THR A 273 -5.57 19.94 3.99
C THR A 273 -5.57 19.35 2.60
N VAL A 274 -6.66 19.56 1.86
CA VAL A 274 -6.77 19.14 0.46
C VAL A 274 -5.99 20.11 -0.41
N LEU A 275 -5.05 19.58 -1.19
CA LEU A 275 -4.25 20.35 -2.14
C LEU A 275 -4.91 20.41 -3.50
N ARG A 276 -5.28 19.24 -4.01
CA ARG A 276 -5.88 19.08 -5.35
C ARG A 276 -7.02 18.09 -5.32
N HIS A 277 -7.99 18.35 -6.18
CA HIS A 277 -9.07 17.44 -6.53
C HIS A 277 -9.40 17.62 -8.01
N SER A 278 -9.53 16.52 -8.72
CA SER A 278 -10.06 16.49 -10.10
C SER A 278 -10.55 15.09 -10.43
N ASN A 279 -11.02 14.91 -11.64
CA ASN A 279 -11.36 13.59 -12.17
C ASN A 279 -10.78 13.40 -13.58
N SER A 280 -10.74 12.15 -14.05
CA SER A 280 -10.15 11.80 -15.34
C SER A 280 -10.85 12.47 -16.54
N ALA A 281 -12.15 12.82 -16.42
CA ALA A 281 -12.86 13.55 -17.48
C ALA A 281 -12.34 14.98 -17.64
N GLU A 282 -11.96 15.64 -16.55
CA GLU A 282 -11.33 16.96 -16.58
C GLU A 282 -9.91 16.88 -17.15
N ASN A 283 -9.11 15.96 -16.61
CA ASN A 283 -7.70 15.81 -16.98
C ASN A 283 -7.52 15.42 -18.46
N LEU A 284 -8.39 14.55 -18.98
CA LEU A 284 -8.34 14.08 -20.37
C LEU A 284 -9.21 14.89 -21.34
N ARG A 285 -9.94 15.91 -20.85
CA ARG A 285 -10.95 16.64 -21.64
C ARG A 285 -11.93 15.70 -22.35
N GLY A 286 -12.31 14.62 -21.71
CA GLY A 286 -13.02 13.48 -22.26
C GLY A 286 -14.51 13.45 -21.96
N ARG A 287 -15.12 12.29 -22.20
CA ARG A 287 -16.54 12.05 -21.95
C ARG A 287 -16.84 11.93 -20.46
N ASN A 288 -17.95 12.50 -20.01
CA ASN A 288 -18.38 12.52 -18.61
C ASN A 288 -19.06 11.24 -18.12
N SER A 289 -18.99 10.13 -18.89
CA SER A 289 -19.81 8.93 -18.62
C SER A 289 -19.15 7.89 -17.71
N SER A 290 -17.83 7.97 -17.56
CA SER A 290 -17.08 7.05 -16.69
C SER A 290 -15.80 7.76 -16.28
N THR A 291 -15.68 8.09 -15.01
CA THR A 291 -14.54 8.84 -14.48
C THR A 291 -13.92 8.13 -13.30
N THR A 292 -12.66 8.44 -13.03
CA THR A 292 -11.97 8.15 -11.77
C THR A 292 -11.55 9.48 -11.17
N SER A 293 -11.82 9.66 -9.89
CA SER A 293 -11.47 10.88 -9.17
C SER A 293 -10.12 10.76 -8.48
N HIS A 294 -9.44 11.89 -8.38
CA HIS A 294 -8.09 12.00 -7.84
C HIS A 294 -8.02 13.09 -6.80
N PHE A 295 -7.43 12.77 -5.64
CA PHE A 295 -7.15 13.74 -4.58
C PHE A 295 -5.69 13.71 -4.21
N THR A 296 -5.18 14.89 -3.81
CA THR A 296 -4.00 14.98 -2.96
C THR A 296 -4.35 15.77 -1.71
N PHE A 297 -3.95 15.27 -0.56
CA PHE A 297 -4.11 15.97 0.71
C PHE A 297 -3.05 15.55 1.72
N PHE A 298 -2.88 16.39 2.75
CA PHE A 298 -2.02 16.11 3.90
C PHE A 298 -2.83 15.96 5.17
N LEU A 299 -2.31 15.10 6.04
CA LEU A 299 -2.82 14.87 7.39
C LEU A 299 -1.88 15.55 8.39
N HIS A 300 -2.43 16.44 9.21
CA HIS A 300 -1.66 17.23 10.17
C HIS A 300 -2.09 16.97 11.61
N PRO A 301 -1.15 17.04 12.59
CA PRO A 301 -1.49 17.24 13.98
C PRO A 301 -2.31 18.52 14.14
N LYS A 302 -2.98 18.64 15.25
CA LYS A 302 -3.64 19.89 15.62
C LYS A 302 -2.57 20.99 15.77
N PRO A 303 -2.80 22.18 15.18
CA PRO A 303 -1.89 23.30 15.35
C PRO A 303 -1.73 23.69 16.83
#